data_fa1aba44d8668e0964d03b91b07b838c
#
_entry.id   fa1aba44d8668e0964d03b91b07b838c
#
_cell.length_a   1.000
_cell.length_b   1.000
_cell.length_c   1.000
_cell.angle_alpha   90.00
_cell.angle_beta   90.00
_cell.angle_gamma   90.00
#
_symmetry.space_group_name_H-M   'P 1'
#
loop_
_entity.id
_entity.type
_entity.pdbx_description
1 polymer ?
#
loop_
_entity_poly.entity_id
_entity_poly.type
_entity_poly.pdbx_seq_one_letter_code
_entity_poly.pdbx_strand_id
1 'polypeptide(L)'
;MSALTLFETNVKNQTNSETKKRPLVFGKDEVLANAMEYFHGDELAATTWMNKYALRNVTGDLVESSPIDMHRRMAKEFARIEAKYPKVEPIQRAQLSAYGQKRKPMAEEHIFQLFDGFRDVVPQGSVMASLGDPYRLASLSNCVVLPSPQDSYGGIFRNDQQLAQLFKRRCGVGFDLSTLRPAGAAVSNAARTS
;
A
#
# COMPACT_ATOMS: atom_id res chain seq x y z
N MET A 1 -4.45 -35.93 -14.22
CA MET A 1 -3.90 -34.72 -14.85
C MET A 1 -3.64 -33.72 -13.76
N SER A 2 -2.36 -33.37 -13.59
CA SER A 2 -1.87 -32.56 -12.44
C SER A 2 -2.21 -31.08 -12.61
N ALA A 3 -2.52 -30.39 -11.50
CA ALA A 3 -2.81 -28.96 -11.43
C ALA A 3 -1.68 -28.04 -11.97
N LEU A 4 -0.50 -28.59 -12.22
CA LEU A 4 0.64 -27.87 -12.82
C LEU A 4 0.45 -27.56 -14.32
N THR A 5 -0.35 -28.34 -15.03
CA THR A 5 -0.53 -28.19 -16.50
C THR A 5 -1.48 -27.04 -16.86
N LEU A 6 -2.27 -26.55 -15.92
CA LEU A 6 -3.21 -25.43 -16.14
C LEU A 6 -2.57 -24.05 -15.97
N PHE A 7 -1.41 -23.95 -15.32
CA PHE A 7 -0.69 -22.69 -15.14
C PHE A 7 0.18 -22.28 -16.34
N GLU A 8 0.63 -23.25 -17.14
CA GLU A 8 1.52 -22.99 -18.27
C GLU A 8 0.79 -22.53 -19.55
N THR A 9 -0.51 -22.77 -19.66
CA THR A 9 -1.28 -22.43 -20.90
C THR A 9 -1.81 -21.00 -20.92
N ASN A 10 -1.78 -20.24 -19.82
CA ASN A 10 -2.31 -18.87 -19.76
C ASN A 10 -1.25 -17.76 -19.90
N VAL A 11 0.02 -18.11 -20.11
CA VAL A 11 1.10 -17.09 -20.23
C VAL A 11 1.44 -16.74 -21.69
N LYS A 12 0.88 -17.45 -22.69
CA LYS A 12 1.34 -17.32 -24.09
C LYS A 12 0.50 -16.46 -25.05
N ASN A 13 -0.54 -15.77 -24.62
CA ASN A 13 -1.35 -14.96 -25.55
C ASN A 13 -1.70 -13.58 -25.04
N GLN A 14 -0.71 -12.73 -24.74
CA GLN A 14 -0.88 -11.28 -24.75
C GLN A 14 0.41 -10.59 -25.22
N THR A 15 0.78 -10.81 -26.49
CA THR A 15 1.66 -9.87 -27.20
C THR A 15 0.80 -8.81 -27.88
N ASN A 16 0.27 -7.89 -27.09
CA ASN A 16 -0.13 -6.59 -27.63
C ASN A 16 1.11 -5.70 -27.58
N SER A 17 1.63 -5.36 -28.76
CA SER A 17 2.70 -4.40 -28.98
C SER A 17 2.18 -2.97 -28.80
N GLU A 18 1.76 -2.61 -27.60
CA GLU A 18 1.80 -1.23 -27.15
C GLU A 18 3.25 -0.95 -26.80
N THR A 19 3.90 -0.08 -27.54
CA THR A 19 5.19 0.52 -27.22
C THR A 19 5.06 1.17 -25.83
N LYS A 20 5.33 0.43 -24.75
CA LYS A 20 5.41 0.97 -23.40
C LYS A 20 6.50 2.02 -23.43
N LYS A 21 6.13 3.30 -23.50
CA LYS A 21 7.04 4.41 -23.24
C LYS A 21 7.77 4.09 -21.96
N ARG A 22 9.12 4.08 -22.01
CA ARG A 22 9.91 3.93 -20.77
C ARG A 22 9.47 5.01 -19.81
N PRO A 23 9.23 4.68 -18.53
CA PRO A 23 8.86 5.68 -17.54
C PRO A 23 9.96 6.76 -17.53
N LEU A 24 9.55 8.01 -17.46
CA LEU A 24 10.46 9.13 -17.30
C LEU A 24 11.21 8.90 -15.96
N VAL A 25 12.53 9.07 -15.99
CA VAL A 25 13.41 8.91 -14.81
C VAL A 25 14.00 10.26 -14.47
N PHE A 26 13.98 10.62 -13.20
CA PHE A 26 14.43 11.91 -12.68
C PHE A 26 15.73 11.76 -11.88
N GLY A 27 16.60 12.77 -11.96
CA GLY A 27 17.81 12.87 -11.13
C GLY A 27 17.47 13.18 -9.67
N LYS A 28 18.27 12.69 -8.73
CA LYS A 28 18.03 12.95 -7.29
C LYS A 28 18.04 14.44 -6.95
N ASP A 29 18.98 15.19 -7.52
CA ASP A 29 19.13 16.62 -7.25
C ASP A 29 17.93 17.41 -7.79
N GLU A 30 17.43 17.04 -8.97
CA GLU A 30 16.23 17.62 -9.56
C GLU A 30 15.01 17.36 -8.69
N VAL A 31 14.81 16.10 -8.26
CA VAL A 31 13.67 15.71 -7.40
C VAL A 31 13.75 16.40 -6.05
N LEU A 32 14.95 16.53 -5.46
CA LEU A 32 15.12 17.24 -4.21
C LEU A 32 14.81 18.73 -4.36
N ALA A 33 15.25 19.37 -5.44
CA ALA A 33 14.96 20.78 -5.70
C ALA A 33 13.45 21.04 -5.84
N ASN A 34 12.75 20.19 -6.63
CA ASN A 34 11.29 20.28 -6.80
C ASN A 34 10.55 20.04 -5.47
N ALA A 35 11.01 19.09 -4.66
CA ALA A 35 10.43 18.82 -3.35
C ALA A 35 10.66 19.99 -2.38
N MET A 36 11.86 20.60 -2.40
CA MET A 36 12.17 21.79 -1.61
C MET A 36 11.25 22.96 -1.97
N GLU A 37 11.01 23.18 -3.26
CA GLU A 37 10.05 24.20 -3.71
C GLU A 37 8.64 23.92 -3.19
N TYR A 38 8.17 22.67 -3.34
CA TYR A 38 6.86 22.25 -2.87
C TYR A 38 6.68 22.42 -1.34
N PHE A 39 7.69 22.10 -0.56
CA PHE A 39 7.69 22.23 0.91
C PHE A 39 8.20 23.58 1.42
N HIS A 40 8.26 24.61 0.56
CA HIS A 40 8.64 25.98 0.92
C HIS A 40 9.99 26.10 1.64
N GLY A 41 10.95 25.26 1.23
CA GLY A 41 12.30 25.26 1.79
C GLY A 41 12.50 24.32 2.99
N ASP A 42 11.50 23.53 3.39
CA ASP A 42 11.67 22.51 4.44
C ASP A 42 12.47 21.30 3.91
N GLU A 43 13.77 21.30 4.18
CA GLU A 43 14.69 20.25 3.74
C GLU A 43 14.36 18.88 4.36
N LEU A 44 13.90 18.85 5.62
CA LEU A 44 13.53 17.60 6.28
C LEU A 44 12.30 16.97 5.62
N ALA A 45 11.30 17.76 5.31
CA ALA A 45 10.11 17.31 4.60
C ALA A 45 10.48 16.81 3.19
N ALA A 46 11.27 17.59 2.43
CA ALA A 46 11.69 17.26 1.07
C ALA A 46 12.49 15.95 1.00
N THR A 47 13.51 15.82 1.84
CA THR A 47 14.36 14.61 1.90
C THR A 47 13.58 13.38 2.39
N THR A 48 12.68 13.56 3.35
CA THR A 48 11.82 12.49 3.85
C THR A 48 10.88 12.01 2.76
N TRP A 49 10.23 12.92 2.02
CA TRP A 49 9.34 12.56 0.92
C TRP A 49 10.13 11.80 -0.17
N MET A 50 11.23 12.34 -0.65
CA MET A 50 12.04 11.73 -1.71
C MET A 50 12.52 10.32 -1.33
N ASN A 51 12.94 10.11 -0.08
CA ASN A 51 13.53 8.85 0.36
C ASN A 51 12.47 7.78 0.72
N LYS A 52 11.30 8.18 1.19
CA LYS A 52 10.30 7.25 1.73
C LYS A 52 9.06 7.09 0.85
N TYR A 53 8.67 8.12 0.12
CA TYR A 53 7.35 8.17 -0.53
C TYR A 53 7.39 8.29 -2.04
N ALA A 54 8.42 8.95 -2.60
CA ALA A 54 8.57 9.08 -4.04
C ALA A 54 8.65 7.70 -4.72
N LEU A 55 7.87 7.53 -5.78
CA LEU A 55 7.78 6.27 -6.51
C LEU A 55 9.11 5.97 -7.21
N ARG A 56 9.53 4.71 -7.11
CA ARG A 56 10.72 4.19 -7.79
C ARG A 56 10.36 2.99 -8.64
N ASN A 57 10.99 2.89 -9.81
CA ASN A 57 10.86 1.73 -10.68
C ASN A 57 11.59 0.49 -10.11
N VAL A 58 11.61 -0.60 -10.86
CA VAL A 58 12.26 -1.87 -10.45
C VAL A 58 13.78 -1.78 -10.31
N THR A 59 14.41 -0.79 -10.95
CA THR A 59 15.85 -0.52 -10.87
C THR A 59 16.21 0.44 -9.73
N GLY A 60 15.19 1.00 -9.06
CA GLY A 60 15.37 1.92 -7.93
C GLY A 60 15.43 3.40 -8.34
N ASP A 61 15.24 3.71 -9.62
CA ASP A 61 15.26 5.08 -10.12
C ASP A 61 13.96 5.80 -9.78
N LEU A 62 14.04 7.10 -9.53
CA LEU A 62 12.90 7.96 -9.24
C LEU A 62 12.06 8.17 -10.52
N VAL A 63 10.76 7.94 -10.43
CA VAL A 63 9.78 8.13 -11.53
C VAL A 63 8.71 9.17 -11.19
N GLU A 64 8.83 9.80 -10.04
CA GLU A 64 8.08 10.98 -9.62
C GLU A 64 9.06 12.13 -9.39
N SER A 65 8.73 13.31 -9.92
CA SER A 65 9.58 14.49 -9.84
C SER A 65 9.30 15.35 -8.61
N SER A 66 8.10 15.25 -8.05
CA SER A 66 7.65 16.09 -6.93
C SER A 66 6.51 15.42 -6.14
N PRO A 67 6.15 15.93 -4.95
CA PRO A 67 4.97 15.48 -4.21
C PRO A 67 3.65 15.58 -5.01
N ILE A 68 3.57 16.49 -5.97
CA ILE A 68 2.41 16.62 -6.86
C ILE A 68 2.17 15.33 -7.65
N ASP A 69 3.24 14.71 -8.19
CA ASP A 69 3.13 13.45 -8.92
C ASP A 69 2.59 12.32 -8.04
N MET A 70 3.06 12.24 -6.78
CA MET A 70 2.54 11.30 -5.79
C MET A 70 1.03 11.52 -5.55
N HIS A 71 0.61 12.77 -5.37
CA HIS A 71 -0.81 13.10 -5.17
C HIS A 71 -1.64 12.76 -6.40
N ARG A 72 -1.13 13.02 -7.61
CA ARG A 72 -1.77 12.64 -8.87
C ARG A 72 -1.91 11.11 -9.00
N ARG A 73 -0.85 10.35 -8.69
CA ARG A 73 -0.91 8.88 -8.68
C ARG A 73 -1.99 8.36 -7.74
N MET A 74 -2.04 8.88 -6.51
CA MET A 74 -3.06 8.47 -5.53
C MET A 74 -4.47 8.85 -6.00
N ALA A 75 -4.67 10.07 -6.48
CA ALA A 75 -5.96 10.54 -6.97
C ALA A 75 -6.48 9.69 -8.12
N LYS A 76 -5.62 9.37 -9.08
CA LYS A 76 -5.93 8.48 -10.22
C LYS A 76 -6.38 7.10 -9.74
N GLU A 77 -5.70 6.52 -8.76
CA GLU A 77 -6.03 5.20 -8.26
C GLU A 77 -7.35 5.20 -7.47
N PHE A 78 -7.61 6.22 -6.65
CA PHE A 78 -8.90 6.39 -6.00
C PHE A 78 -10.04 6.58 -7.01
N ALA A 79 -9.85 7.41 -8.04
CA ALA A 79 -10.85 7.59 -9.10
C ALA A 79 -11.12 6.28 -9.85
N ARG A 80 -10.08 5.47 -10.10
CA ARG A 80 -10.22 4.13 -10.71
C ARG A 80 -11.05 3.20 -9.84
N ILE A 81 -10.89 3.27 -8.52
CA ILE A 81 -11.67 2.48 -7.57
C ILE A 81 -13.12 2.99 -7.53
N GLU A 82 -13.32 4.30 -7.44
CA GLU A 82 -14.65 4.91 -7.44
C GLU A 82 -15.45 4.54 -8.71
N ALA A 83 -14.79 4.49 -9.86
CA ALA A 83 -15.39 4.10 -11.12
C ALA A 83 -15.93 2.65 -11.17
N LYS A 84 -15.50 1.78 -10.24
CA LYS A 84 -16.02 0.41 -10.14
C LYS A 84 -17.40 0.33 -9.51
N TYR A 85 -17.82 1.37 -8.78
CA TYR A 85 -19.12 1.40 -8.18
C TYR A 85 -20.18 1.84 -9.20
N PRO A 86 -21.27 1.09 -9.37
CA PRO A 86 -22.30 1.44 -10.33
C PRO A 86 -22.94 2.79 -9.96
N LYS A 87 -23.30 3.56 -10.98
CA LYS A 87 -24.13 4.74 -10.78
C LYS A 87 -25.47 4.28 -10.21
N VAL A 88 -25.84 4.84 -9.08
CA VAL A 88 -27.12 4.51 -8.43
C VAL A 88 -28.26 5.05 -9.30
N GLU A 89 -29.18 4.17 -9.72
CA GLU A 89 -30.35 4.53 -10.48
C GLU A 89 -31.26 5.49 -9.70
N PRO A 90 -32.02 6.39 -10.37
CA PRO A 90 -32.83 7.40 -9.70
C PRO A 90 -33.79 6.82 -8.64
N ILE A 91 -34.40 5.67 -8.91
CA ILE A 91 -35.30 5.00 -7.96
C ILE A 91 -34.57 4.51 -6.72
N GLN A 92 -33.38 3.93 -6.90
CA GLN A 92 -32.54 3.47 -5.80
C GLN A 92 -31.96 4.65 -5.01
N ARG A 93 -31.62 5.76 -5.69
CA ARG A 93 -31.15 6.98 -5.07
C ARG A 93 -32.17 7.58 -4.12
N ALA A 94 -33.44 7.56 -4.46
CA ALA A 94 -34.52 8.03 -3.59
C ALA A 94 -34.67 7.25 -2.27
N GLN A 95 -34.15 6.01 -2.23
CA GLN A 95 -34.18 5.16 -1.03
C GLN A 95 -32.95 5.37 -0.13
N LEU A 96 -31.94 6.12 -0.59
CA LEU A 96 -30.76 6.42 0.22
C LEU A 96 -31.06 7.46 1.30
N SER A 97 -30.18 7.54 2.31
CA SER A 97 -30.18 8.65 3.27
C SER A 97 -30.06 10.00 2.57
N ALA A 98 -30.47 11.08 3.24
CA ALA A 98 -30.34 12.45 2.71
C ALA A 98 -28.90 12.78 2.26
N TYR A 99 -27.89 12.24 2.94
CA TYR A 99 -26.49 12.34 2.52
C TYR A 99 -26.24 11.56 1.24
N GLY A 100 -26.66 10.30 1.16
CA GLY A 100 -26.47 9.46 -0.02
C GLY A 100 -27.13 10.01 -1.28
N GLN A 101 -28.31 10.64 -1.14
CA GLN A 101 -29.01 11.28 -2.25
C GLN A 101 -28.22 12.47 -2.83
N LYS A 102 -27.48 13.21 -1.99
CA LYS A 102 -26.69 14.39 -2.39
C LYS A 102 -25.27 14.03 -2.86
N ARG A 103 -24.77 12.85 -2.49
CA ARG A 103 -23.40 12.43 -2.85
C ARG A 103 -23.24 12.31 -4.36
N LYS A 104 -22.19 12.92 -4.89
CA LYS A 104 -21.72 12.74 -6.27
C LYS A 104 -20.49 11.84 -6.28
N PRO A 105 -20.26 11.04 -7.35
CA PRO A 105 -19.00 10.36 -7.55
C PRO A 105 -17.84 11.37 -7.55
N MET A 106 -16.71 10.99 -6.94
CA MET A 106 -15.54 11.86 -6.88
C MET A 106 -14.72 11.72 -8.16
N ALA A 107 -14.53 12.83 -8.86
CA ALA A 107 -13.62 12.89 -10.00
C ALA A 107 -12.15 12.94 -9.53
N GLU A 108 -11.23 12.49 -10.39
CA GLU A 108 -9.79 12.49 -10.11
C GLU A 108 -9.29 13.85 -9.65
N GLU A 109 -9.67 14.93 -10.34
CA GLU A 109 -9.25 16.29 -10.01
C GLU A 109 -9.73 16.73 -8.61
N HIS A 110 -10.95 16.39 -8.24
CA HIS A 110 -11.46 16.71 -6.91
C HIS A 110 -10.70 15.93 -5.81
N ILE A 111 -10.38 14.65 -6.07
CA ILE A 111 -9.58 13.84 -5.15
C ILE A 111 -8.16 14.41 -5.03
N PHE A 112 -7.56 14.82 -6.16
CA PHE A 112 -6.25 15.47 -6.16
C PHE A 112 -6.24 16.73 -5.27
N GLN A 113 -7.23 17.61 -5.42
CA GLN A 113 -7.35 18.82 -4.61
C GLN A 113 -7.43 18.56 -3.11
N LEU A 114 -8.01 17.43 -2.68
CA LEU A 114 -8.05 17.04 -1.27
C LEU A 114 -6.67 16.65 -0.72
N PHE A 115 -5.79 16.11 -1.56
CA PHE A 115 -4.43 15.71 -1.16
C PHE A 115 -3.42 16.83 -1.28
N ASP A 116 -3.60 17.71 -2.28
CA ASP A 116 -2.60 18.73 -2.62
C ASP A 116 -2.33 19.68 -1.44
N GLY A 117 -1.06 19.99 -1.24
CA GLY A 117 -0.60 20.77 -0.09
C GLY A 117 -0.75 20.10 1.27
N PHE A 118 -1.13 18.81 1.34
CA PHE A 118 -1.42 18.08 2.60
C PHE A 118 -2.42 18.79 3.50
N ARG A 119 -3.33 19.55 2.90
CA ARG A 119 -4.22 20.47 3.62
C ARG A 119 -5.46 19.78 4.18
N ASP A 120 -6.20 19.07 3.34
CA ASP A 120 -7.53 18.56 3.71
C ASP A 120 -7.47 17.08 4.08
N VAL A 121 -6.66 16.29 3.37
CA VAL A 121 -6.46 14.86 3.63
C VAL A 121 -4.98 14.51 3.59
N VAL A 122 -4.48 13.97 4.68
CA VAL A 122 -3.11 13.42 4.78
C VAL A 122 -3.18 11.91 4.96
N PRO A 123 -2.90 11.13 3.92
CA PRO A 123 -2.90 9.67 4.03
C PRO A 123 -1.77 9.15 4.90
N GLN A 124 -1.93 7.93 5.40
CA GLN A 124 -0.85 7.24 6.08
C GLN A 124 0.28 6.86 5.13
N GLY A 125 1.48 6.64 5.68
CA GLY A 125 2.71 6.44 4.92
C GLY A 125 2.68 5.28 3.93
N SER A 126 2.00 4.17 4.23
CA SER A 126 1.88 3.03 3.28
C SER A 126 1.04 3.40 2.07
N VAL A 127 -0.01 4.20 2.25
CA VAL A 127 -0.85 4.69 1.14
C VAL A 127 -0.04 5.64 0.26
N MET A 128 0.63 6.64 0.86
CA MET A 128 1.48 7.58 0.11
C MET A 128 2.57 6.87 -0.69
N ALA A 129 3.24 5.87 -0.08
CA ALA A 129 4.35 5.18 -0.71
C ALA A 129 3.94 4.16 -1.78
N SER A 130 2.72 3.60 -1.70
CA SER A 130 2.43 2.35 -2.41
C SER A 130 1.10 2.33 -3.16
N LEU A 131 0.16 3.24 -2.90
CA LEU A 131 -1.11 3.26 -3.64
C LEU A 131 -0.84 3.63 -5.10
N GLY A 132 -1.26 2.76 -6.03
CA GLY A 132 -1.01 2.95 -7.46
C GLY A 132 0.42 2.65 -7.90
N ASP A 133 1.26 2.01 -7.07
CA ASP A 133 2.60 1.53 -7.44
C ASP A 133 2.48 0.31 -8.36
N PRO A 134 2.90 0.39 -9.64
CA PRO A 134 2.82 -0.73 -10.57
C PRO A 134 4.05 -1.67 -10.49
N TYR A 135 5.07 -1.32 -9.70
CA TYR A 135 6.35 -2.02 -9.69
C TYR A 135 6.52 -2.98 -8.52
N ARG A 136 5.81 -2.76 -7.41
CA ARG A 136 6.00 -3.51 -6.17
C ARG A 136 4.68 -3.90 -5.54
N LEU A 137 4.67 -5.07 -4.90
CA LEU A 137 3.59 -5.50 -4.05
C LEU A 137 3.86 -5.01 -2.62
N ALA A 138 3.00 -4.12 -2.11
CA ALA A 138 3.10 -3.58 -0.77
C ALA A 138 1.74 -3.64 -0.05
N SER A 139 1.78 -3.55 1.29
CA SER A 139 0.56 -3.34 2.08
C SER A 139 0.16 -1.87 2.02
N LEU A 140 -1.15 -1.62 1.94
CA LEU A 140 -1.72 -0.28 2.13
C LEU A 140 -2.10 -0.03 3.61
N SER A 141 -2.03 -1.07 4.45
CA SER A 141 -2.18 -0.95 5.90
C SER A 141 -0.82 -0.70 6.55
N ASN A 142 -0.72 0.33 7.39
CA ASN A 142 0.50 0.60 8.13
C ASN A 142 0.71 -0.39 9.28
N CYS A 143 -0.39 -0.82 9.94
CA CYS A 143 -0.35 -1.71 11.08
C CYS A 143 -1.42 -2.81 10.96
N VAL A 144 -1.06 -4.01 11.39
CA VAL A 144 -1.92 -5.19 11.42
C VAL A 144 -1.74 -5.88 12.76
N VAL A 145 -2.81 -6.45 13.30
CA VAL A 145 -2.76 -7.33 14.47
C VAL A 145 -2.89 -8.77 13.99
N LEU A 146 -1.90 -9.60 14.35
CA LEU A 146 -1.95 -11.04 14.11
C LEU A 146 -2.66 -11.75 15.27
N PRO A 147 -3.25 -12.93 15.02
CA PRO A 147 -3.68 -13.81 16.11
C PRO A 147 -2.52 -14.17 17.03
N SER A 148 -2.81 -14.37 18.31
CA SER A 148 -1.84 -14.85 19.29
C SER A 148 -1.27 -16.21 18.86
N PRO A 149 0.04 -16.48 19.07
CA PRO A 149 0.63 -17.77 18.75
C PRO A 149 0.04 -18.86 19.64
N GLN A 150 -0.12 -20.05 19.12
CA GLN A 150 -0.41 -21.22 19.93
C GLN A 150 0.83 -21.55 20.80
N ASP A 151 0.61 -22.08 22.01
CA ASP A 151 1.67 -22.47 22.94
C ASP A 151 2.44 -23.71 22.48
N SER A 152 3.15 -23.57 21.39
CA SER A 152 4.00 -24.60 20.76
C SER A 152 5.03 -23.93 19.84
N TYR A 153 6.16 -24.59 19.60
CA TYR A 153 7.15 -24.14 18.62
C TYR A 153 6.53 -23.91 17.25
N GLY A 154 5.66 -24.83 16.81
CA GLY A 154 4.97 -24.67 15.52
C GLY A 154 4.09 -23.43 15.45
N GLY A 155 3.39 -23.11 16.56
CA GLY A 155 2.58 -21.89 16.68
C GLY A 155 3.44 -20.63 16.64
N ILE A 156 4.56 -20.61 17.37
CA ILE A 156 5.50 -19.49 17.43
C ILE A 156 6.11 -19.26 16.05
N PHE A 157 6.67 -20.27 15.40
CA PHE A 157 7.30 -20.14 14.08
C PHE A 157 6.32 -19.72 13.00
N ARG A 158 5.06 -20.19 13.09
CA ARG A 158 4.01 -19.73 12.16
C ARG A 158 3.77 -18.23 12.30
N ASN A 159 3.75 -17.73 13.52
CA ASN A 159 3.59 -16.30 13.80
C ASN A 159 4.79 -15.49 13.26
N ASP A 160 6.02 -15.97 13.49
CA ASP A 160 7.25 -15.36 12.96
C ASP A 160 7.27 -15.33 11.43
N GLN A 161 6.82 -16.40 10.79
CA GLN A 161 6.69 -16.43 9.33
C GLN A 161 5.71 -15.35 8.82
N GLN A 162 4.55 -15.21 9.47
CA GLN A 162 3.56 -14.18 9.11
C GLN A 162 4.12 -12.78 9.33
N LEU A 163 4.79 -12.57 10.47
CA LEU A 163 5.48 -11.32 10.82
C LEU A 163 6.48 -10.91 9.74
N ALA A 164 7.36 -11.82 9.33
CA ALA A 164 8.36 -11.56 8.30
C ALA A 164 7.71 -11.19 6.96
N GLN A 165 6.62 -11.85 6.57
CA GLN A 165 5.89 -11.54 5.33
C GLN A 165 5.23 -10.15 5.36
N LEU A 166 4.74 -9.70 6.50
CA LEU A 166 4.14 -8.38 6.66
C LEU A 166 5.19 -7.27 6.71
N PHE A 167 6.29 -7.46 7.45
CA PHE A 167 7.41 -6.52 7.47
C PHE A 167 8.03 -6.30 6.10
N LYS A 168 8.20 -7.38 5.31
CA LYS A 168 8.65 -7.29 3.91
C LYS A 168 7.78 -6.35 3.08
N ARG A 169 6.50 -6.19 3.43
CA ARG A 169 5.53 -5.34 2.73
C ARG A 169 5.31 -3.97 3.39
N ARG A 170 6.24 -3.56 4.26
CA ARG A 170 6.21 -2.28 4.98
C ARG A 170 5.02 -2.13 5.94
N CYS A 171 4.55 -3.23 6.53
CA CYS A 171 3.48 -3.24 7.51
C CYS A 171 4.04 -3.43 8.91
N GLY A 172 3.67 -2.58 9.87
CA GLY A 172 3.90 -2.80 11.29
C GLY A 172 2.99 -3.93 11.79
N VAL A 173 3.47 -4.73 12.76
CA VAL A 173 2.72 -5.88 13.25
C VAL A 173 2.73 -5.92 14.77
N GLY A 174 1.56 -6.13 15.36
CA GLY A 174 1.39 -6.44 16.78
C GLY A 174 0.72 -7.80 16.96
N PHE A 175 1.02 -8.45 18.06
CA PHE A 175 0.32 -9.67 18.50
C PHE A 175 0.47 -9.83 20.00
N ASP A 176 -0.47 -10.53 20.63
CA ASP A 176 -0.49 -10.82 22.05
C ASP A 176 0.24 -12.13 22.34
N LEU A 177 1.06 -12.16 23.39
CA LEU A 177 1.82 -13.32 23.85
C LEU A 177 1.19 -14.03 25.06
N SER A 178 0.05 -13.55 25.58
CA SER A 178 -0.57 -14.09 26.79
C SER A 178 -1.05 -15.54 26.64
N THR A 179 -1.11 -16.06 25.42
CA THR A 179 -1.43 -17.46 25.15
C THR A 179 -0.26 -18.43 25.40
N LEU A 180 0.97 -17.91 25.49
CA LEU A 180 2.15 -18.71 25.80
C LEU A 180 2.23 -18.99 27.28
N ARG A 181 2.67 -20.18 27.66
CA ARG A 181 2.88 -20.55 29.07
C ARG A 181 3.94 -19.67 29.73
N PRO A 182 3.86 -19.42 31.04
CA PRO A 182 4.88 -18.65 31.76
C PRO A 182 6.19 -19.41 31.86
N ALA A 183 7.28 -18.66 32.10
CA ALA A 183 8.59 -19.25 32.39
C ALA A 183 8.52 -20.22 33.55
N GLY A 184 9.22 -21.35 33.44
CA GLY A 184 9.22 -22.42 34.48
C GLY A 184 8.02 -23.38 34.39
N ALA A 185 7.05 -23.17 33.50
CA ALA A 185 5.97 -24.13 33.29
C ALA A 185 6.51 -25.46 32.72
N ALA A 186 5.90 -26.57 33.16
CA ALA A 186 6.27 -27.90 32.68
C ALA A 186 6.02 -28.02 31.19
N VAL A 187 6.98 -28.64 30.48
CA VAL A 187 6.89 -28.90 29.00
C VAL A 187 7.09 -30.38 28.72
N SER A 188 6.49 -30.87 27.65
CA SER A 188 6.63 -32.25 27.17
C SER A 188 7.86 -32.40 26.26
N ASN A 189 9.03 -31.99 26.75
CA ASN A 189 10.31 -32.18 26.06
C ASN A 189 11.22 -33.11 26.86
N ALA A 190 12.36 -33.52 26.31
CA ALA A 190 13.31 -34.41 26.94
C ALA A 190 13.88 -33.86 28.28
N ALA A 191 14.05 -32.55 28.38
CA ALA A 191 14.55 -31.86 29.56
C ALA A 191 13.47 -31.54 30.60
N ARG A 192 12.18 -31.62 30.23
CA ARG A 192 11.01 -31.26 31.06
C ARG A 192 11.07 -29.84 31.65
N THR A 193 11.83 -28.95 31.02
CA THR A 193 12.02 -27.53 31.42
C THR A 193 11.66 -26.63 30.24
N SER A 194 11.09 -25.47 30.53
CA SER A 194 10.76 -24.43 29.55
C SER A 194 11.99 -23.56 29.26
#